data_8fb99639cf0b78c0a6f8c8a836d45352
#
_entry.id   8fb99639cf0b78c0a6f8c8a836d45352
#
_cell.length_a   1.000
_cell.length_b   1.000
_cell.length_c   1.000
_cell.angle_alpha   90.00
_cell.angle_beta   90.00
_cell.angle_gamma   90.00
#
_symmetry.space_group_name_H-M   'P 1'
#
loop_
_entity.id
_entity.type
_entity.pdbx_description
1 polymer ?
#
loop_
_entity_poly.entity_id
_entity_poly.type
_entity_poly.pdbx_seq_one_letter_code
_entity_poly.pdbx_strand_id
1 'polypeptide(L)'
;RHTNHVVHSEFPGVVTMAEESTAWPGVTRDTNAGGLGFTFKWDMGWMHDTLKFLQKKSAQRAAQQGKFTFASQYHDQENYMLPLSHDEVVHEKRSLIGRMPGADAEPFANMRLLFGYQWLFPGKQLLFMGGEIGQRTEWNEDAEVPWELLEENEAHASLQQWVADLNHLYRGEPALW
;
A
#
# COMPACT_ATOMS: atom_id res chain seq x y z
N ARG A 1 -12.18 9.32 19.37
CA ARG A 1 -11.32 9.35 20.55
C ARG A 1 -11.87 8.44 21.64
N HIS A 2 -13.08 8.68 22.13
CA HIS A 2 -13.66 7.87 23.21
C HIS A 2 -13.77 6.38 22.82
N THR A 3 -14.25 6.08 21.62
CA THR A 3 -14.33 4.71 21.10
C THR A 3 -12.98 4.00 21.12
N ASN A 4 -11.92 4.64 20.62
CA ASN A 4 -10.58 4.05 20.61
C ASN A 4 -10.05 3.80 22.03
N HIS A 5 -10.32 4.73 22.96
CA HIS A 5 -9.96 4.55 24.36
C HIS A 5 -10.63 3.31 24.97
N VAL A 6 -11.94 3.16 24.79
CA VAL A 6 -12.69 2.00 25.29
C VAL A 6 -12.21 0.71 24.63
N VAL A 7 -12.08 0.69 23.30
CA VAL A 7 -11.65 -0.52 22.57
C VAL A 7 -10.28 -1.00 23.06
N HIS A 8 -9.30 -0.10 23.15
CA HIS A 8 -7.94 -0.50 23.56
C HIS A 8 -7.85 -0.85 25.04
N SER A 9 -8.74 -0.30 25.91
CA SER A 9 -8.76 -0.62 27.33
C SER A 9 -9.38 -2.00 27.60
N GLU A 10 -10.49 -2.31 26.91
CA GLU A 10 -11.26 -3.52 27.16
C GLU A 10 -10.82 -4.71 26.30
N PHE A 11 -10.22 -4.45 25.14
CA PHE A 11 -9.78 -5.47 24.19
C PHE A 11 -8.31 -5.30 23.83
N PRO A 12 -7.37 -5.65 24.72
CA PRO A 12 -5.94 -5.54 24.45
C PRO A 12 -5.54 -6.33 23.20
N GLY A 13 -4.76 -5.71 22.30
CA GLY A 13 -4.32 -6.30 21.04
C GLY A 13 -5.19 -6.00 19.83
N VAL A 14 -6.39 -5.43 20.03
CA VAL A 14 -7.18 -4.91 18.90
C VAL A 14 -6.51 -3.66 18.35
N VAL A 15 -6.44 -3.56 17.04
CA VAL A 15 -5.94 -2.38 16.33
C VAL A 15 -7.08 -1.63 15.66
N THR A 16 -7.01 -0.31 15.69
CA THR A 16 -7.94 0.57 14.98
C THR A 16 -7.20 1.39 13.95
N MET A 17 -7.76 1.50 12.76
CA MET A 17 -7.14 2.19 11.63
C MET A 17 -8.04 3.32 11.17
N ALA A 18 -7.45 4.49 10.92
CA ALA A 18 -8.16 5.63 10.37
C ALA A 18 -7.87 5.74 8.86
N GLU A 19 -8.92 5.68 8.05
CA GLU A 19 -8.89 6.16 6.69
C GLU A 19 -9.18 7.67 6.73
N GLU A 20 -8.11 8.45 6.67
CA GLU A 20 -8.19 9.90 6.85
C GLU A 20 -7.14 10.57 5.95
N SER A 21 -7.60 11.42 5.04
CA SER A 21 -6.78 12.00 3.96
C SER A 21 -6.27 13.41 4.26
N THR A 22 -6.66 13.99 5.41
CA THR A 22 -6.26 15.37 5.75
C THR A 22 -4.98 15.40 6.59
N ALA A 23 -4.46 16.60 6.81
CA ALA A 23 -3.33 16.85 7.70
C ALA A 23 -3.75 17.01 9.18
N TRP A 24 -4.86 16.38 9.62
CA TRP A 24 -5.29 16.42 11.02
C TRP A 24 -4.20 15.81 11.91
N PRO A 25 -3.69 16.53 12.91
CA PRO A 25 -2.56 16.08 13.71
C PRO A 25 -2.98 15.14 14.84
N GLY A 26 -2.11 14.17 15.18
CA GLY A 26 -2.29 13.31 16.34
C GLY A 26 -3.43 12.31 16.20
N VAL A 27 -3.69 11.83 14.98
CA VAL A 27 -4.67 10.76 14.74
C VAL A 27 -4.26 9.47 15.46
N THR A 28 -2.97 9.13 15.43
CA THR A 28 -2.41 7.94 16.09
C THR A 28 -1.79 8.23 17.45
N ARG A 29 -1.79 9.49 17.89
CA ARG A 29 -1.32 9.85 19.23
C ARG A 29 -2.28 9.31 20.28
N ASP A 30 -1.73 8.87 21.43
CA ASP A 30 -2.49 8.39 22.56
C ASP A 30 -3.57 9.38 23.03
N THR A 31 -4.72 8.87 23.45
CA THR A 31 -5.83 9.70 23.92
C THR A 31 -5.49 10.52 25.18
N ASN A 32 -4.61 10.01 26.05
CA ASN A 32 -4.14 10.72 27.23
C ASN A 32 -3.21 11.88 26.86
N ALA A 33 -2.52 11.78 25.72
CA ALA A 33 -1.69 12.84 25.17
C ALA A 33 -2.44 13.79 24.24
N GLY A 34 -3.77 13.73 24.23
CA GLY A 34 -4.62 14.64 23.44
C GLY A 34 -4.95 14.15 22.03
N GLY A 35 -4.45 12.99 21.60
CA GLY A 35 -4.69 12.41 20.29
C GLY A 35 -6.05 11.73 20.14
N LEU A 36 -6.32 11.17 18.96
CA LEU A 36 -7.53 10.41 18.66
C LEU A 36 -7.41 8.93 19.07
N GLY A 37 -6.19 8.41 19.26
CA GLY A 37 -5.92 7.07 19.74
C GLY A 37 -6.14 5.95 18.73
N PHE A 38 -6.11 6.23 17.43
CA PHE A 38 -6.03 5.17 16.44
C PHE A 38 -4.66 4.50 16.49
N THR A 39 -4.61 3.21 16.22
CA THR A 39 -3.33 2.48 16.13
C THR A 39 -2.56 2.90 14.89
N PHE A 40 -3.24 3.03 13.76
CA PHE A 40 -2.66 3.42 12.47
C PHE A 40 -3.56 4.44 11.75
N LYS A 41 -2.91 5.18 10.86
CA LYS A 41 -3.56 6.07 9.88
C LYS A 41 -3.08 5.68 8.47
N TRP A 42 -3.99 5.63 7.49
CA TRP A 42 -3.61 5.42 6.10
C TRP A 42 -2.82 6.63 5.58
N ASP A 43 -1.68 6.36 4.94
CA ASP A 43 -0.91 7.38 4.23
C ASP A 43 -1.43 7.53 2.79
N MET A 44 -2.50 8.31 2.65
CA MET A 44 -3.11 8.59 1.35
C MET A 44 -2.17 9.44 0.46
N GLY A 45 -1.30 10.26 1.06
CA GLY A 45 -0.29 11.04 0.36
C GLY A 45 0.76 10.14 -0.29
N TRP A 46 1.33 9.20 0.46
CA TRP A 46 2.25 8.19 -0.06
C TRP A 46 1.63 7.40 -1.21
N MET A 47 0.41 6.90 -1.03
CA MET A 47 -0.31 6.12 -2.04
C MET A 47 -0.47 6.91 -3.34
N HIS A 48 -1.03 8.11 -3.25
CA HIS A 48 -1.29 8.96 -4.41
C HIS A 48 0.00 9.31 -5.18
N ASP A 49 1.03 9.77 -4.47
CA ASP A 49 2.27 10.22 -5.09
C ASP A 49 3.06 9.04 -5.68
N THR A 50 3.08 7.89 -4.99
CA THR A 50 3.73 6.66 -5.46
C THR A 50 3.07 6.15 -6.74
N LEU A 51 1.74 6.01 -6.76
CA LEU A 51 1.03 5.55 -7.95
C LEU A 51 1.18 6.52 -9.11
N LYS A 52 1.09 7.82 -8.86
CA LYS A 52 1.25 8.86 -9.87
C LYS A 52 2.66 8.88 -10.47
N PHE A 53 3.68 8.61 -9.66
CA PHE A 53 5.06 8.48 -10.11
C PHE A 53 5.23 7.24 -11.00
N LEU A 54 4.75 6.07 -10.55
CA LEU A 54 4.93 4.81 -11.26
C LEU A 54 4.13 4.71 -12.56
N GLN A 55 3.03 5.44 -12.70
CA GLN A 55 2.28 5.59 -13.95
C GLN A 55 3.05 6.34 -15.05
N LYS A 56 4.14 7.03 -14.72
CA LYS A 56 4.98 7.71 -15.72
C LYS A 56 5.95 6.75 -16.37
N LYS A 57 6.22 6.96 -17.66
CA LYS A 57 7.31 6.26 -18.36
C LYS A 57 8.64 6.53 -17.66
N SER A 58 9.53 5.54 -17.62
CA SER A 58 10.81 5.61 -16.91
C SER A 58 11.60 6.90 -17.19
N ALA A 59 11.66 7.32 -18.45
CA ALA A 59 12.34 8.56 -18.85
C ALA A 59 11.76 9.85 -18.24
N GLN A 60 10.51 9.81 -17.76
CA GLN A 60 9.84 10.99 -17.18
C GLN A 60 9.94 11.03 -15.64
N ARG A 61 10.40 9.94 -15.01
CA ARG A 61 10.39 9.80 -13.54
C ARG A 61 11.41 10.67 -12.85
N ALA A 62 12.57 10.89 -13.47
CA ALA A 62 13.62 11.73 -12.88
C ALA A 62 13.12 13.13 -12.49
N ALA A 63 12.30 13.75 -13.35
CA ALA A 63 11.70 15.06 -13.08
C ALA A 63 10.60 15.05 -11.98
N GLN A 64 10.17 13.88 -11.52
CA GLN A 64 9.12 13.73 -10.51
C GLN A 64 9.64 13.11 -9.20
N GLN A 65 10.95 12.89 -9.08
CA GLN A 65 11.56 12.22 -7.93
C GLN A 65 11.18 12.88 -6.60
N GLY A 66 11.15 14.20 -6.53
CA GLY A 66 10.79 14.93 -5.30
C GLY A 66 9.38 14.62 -4.78
N LYS A 67 8.43 14.28 -5.66
CA LYS A 67 7.10 13.83 -5.24
C LYS A 67 7.14 12.41 -4.69
N PHE A 68 7.85 11.52 -5.35
CA PHE A 68 8.01 10.14 -4.92
C PHE A 68 8.64 10.01 -3.53
N THR A 69 9.60 10.88 -3.21
CA THR A 69 10.28 10.88 -1.91
C THR A 69 9.63 11.80 -0.87
N PHE A 70 8.54 12.51 -1.20
CA PHE A 70 7.95 13.49 -0.29
C PHE A 70 7.46 12.87 1.03
N ALA A 71 6.92 11.68 1.00
CA ALA A 71 6.44 10.98 2.19
C ALA A 71 7.56 10.76 3.24
N SER A 72 8.83 10.68 2.84
CA SER A 72 9.95 10.55 3.76
C SER A 72 10.14 11.78 4.68
N GLN A 73 9.50 12.90 4.37
CA GLN A 73 9.59 14.13 5.18
C GLN A 73 8.61 14.15 6.36
N TYR A 74 7.61 13.25 6.37
CA TYR A 74 6.58 13.23 7.40
C TYR A 74 6.25 11.84 7.94
N HIS A 75 6.94 10.79 7.47
CA HIS A 75 6.66 9.39 7.80
C HIS A 75 6.71 9.07 9.30
N ASP A 76 7.32 9.91 10.12
CA ASP A 76 7.46 9.78 11.57
C ASP A 76 6.40 10.57 12.37
N GLN A 77 5.52 11.31 11.70
CA GLN A 77 4.52 12.15 12.38
C GLN A 77 3.33 11.35 12.92
N GLU A 78 3.01 10.22 12.29
CA GLU A 78 1.94 9.30 12.67
C GLU A 78 2.39 7.85 12.48
N ASN A 79 1.66 6.90 13.05
CA ASN A 79 1.86 5.49 12.74
C ASN A 79 1.16 5.17 11.42
N TYR A 80 1.90 5.24 10.33
CA TYR A 80 1.31 5.10 9.01
C TYR A 80 1.12 3.65 8.57
N MET A 81 0.05 3.44 7.82
CA MET A 81 -0.18 2.28 6.97
C MET A 81 -0.14 2.75 5.51
N LEU A 82 0.57 2.02 4.66
CA LEU A 82 0.78 2.32 3.24
C LEU A 82 -0.30 1.61 2.41
N PRO A 83 -1.40 2.29 2.06
CA PRO A 83 -2.54 1.62 1.46
C PRO A 83 -2.37 1.43 -0.05
N LEU A 84 -2.62 0.22 -0.51
CA LEU A 84 -3.05 -0.10 -1.87
C LEU A 84 -4.37 -0.86 -1.70
N SER A 85 -5.45 -0.10 -1.50
CA SER A 85 -6.75 -0.63 -1.10
C SER A 85 -7.64 -0.94 -2.31
N HIS A 86 -8.90 -1.34 -2.06
CA HIS A 86 -9.89 -1.53 -3.10
C HIS A 86 -10.15 -0.23 -3.89
N ASP A 87 -10.08 0.93 -3.24
CA ASP A 87 -10.33 2.23 -3.87
C ASP A 87 -9.38 2.54 -5.04
N GLU A 88 -8.18 1.95 -5.01
CA GLU A 88 -7.21 2.14 -6.09
C GLU A 88 -7.49 1.27 -7.31
N VAL A 89 -8.39 0.29 -7.22
CA VAL A 89 -8.63 -0.72 -8.27
C VAL A 89 -10.08 -0.84 -8.70
N VAL A 90 -10.87 0.21 -8.50
CA VAL A 90 -12.29 0.31 -8.88
C VAL A 90 -12.58 1.63 -9.61
N HIS A 91 -13.80 1.77 -10.11
CA HIS A 91 -14.35 3.02 -10.66
C HIS A 91 -13.51 3.62 -11.80
N GLU A 92 -13.17 2.79 -12.79
CA GLU A 92 -12.40 3.18 -13.99
C GLU A 92 -10.96 3.65 -13.69
N LYS A 93 -10.46 3.39 -12.48
CA LYS A 93 -9.07 3.69 -12.10
C LYS A 93 -8.08 2.67 -12.65
N ARG A 94 -8.53 1.57 -13.22
CA ARG A 94 -7.78 0.38 -13.65
C ARG A 94 -7.19 -0.41 -12.48
N SER A 95 -6.81 -1.66 -12.73
CA SER A 95 -6.03 -2.44 -11.77
C SER A 95 -4.63 -1.84 -11.57
N LEU A 96 -3.92 -2.24 -10.51
CA LEU A 96 -2.57 -1.74 -10.24
C LEU A 96 -1.63 -1.96 -11.44
N ILE A 97 -1.60 -3.19 -11.99
CA ILE A 97 -0.78 -3.49 -13.17
C ILE A 97 -1.27 -2.77 -14.43
N GLY A 98 -2.59 -2.58 -14.56
CA GLY A 98 -3.20 -1.88 -15.69
C GLY A 98 -2.84 -0.39 -15.78
N ARG A 99 -2.33 0.18 -14.69
CA ARG A 99 -1.80 1.56 -14.65
C ARG A 99 -0.33 1.66 -15.02
N MET A 100 0.40 0.54 -14.96
CA MET A 100 1.85 0.56 -15.19
C MET A 100 2.15 0.80 -16.66
N PRO A 101 3.08 1.70 -16.97
CA PRO A 101 3.48 1.98 -18.36
C PRO A 101 4.31 0.83 -18.95
N GLY A 102 4.35 0.79 -20.26
CA GLY A 102 5.15 -0.18 -21.00
C GLY A 102 4.34 -1.35 -21.55
N ALA A 103 5.02 -2.30 -22.13
CA ALA A 103 4.46 -3.51 -22.69
C ALA A 103 5.17 -4.75 -22.13
N ASP A 104 4.57 -5.90 -22.33
CA ASP A 104 5.14 -7.21 -21.99
C ASP A 104 5.59 -7.35 -20.54
N ALA A 105 6.89 -7.35 -20.28
CA ALA A 105 7.49 -7.52 -18.97
C ALA A 105 7.59 -6.21 -18.14
N GLU A 106 7.48 -5.04 -18.77
CA GLU A 106 7.67 -3.75 -18.08
C GLU A 106 6.62 -3.48 -16.98
N PRO A 107 5.30 -3.74 -17.18
CA PRO A 107 4.31 -3.57 -16.12
C PRO A 107 4.63 -4.42 -14.88
N PHE A 108 5.06 -5.67 -15.07
CA PHE A 108 5.46 -6.54 -13.95
C PHE A 108 6.73 -6.05 -13.24
N ALA A 109 7.71 -5.50 -13.97
CA ALA A 109 8.87 -4.88 -13.37
C ALA A 109 8.49 -3.65 -12.52
N ASN A 110 7.52 -2.86 -12.98
CA ASN A 110 6.97 -1.74 -12.21
C ASN A 110 6.17 -2.19 -10.99
N MET A 111 5.43 -3.32 -11.07
CA MET A 111 4.76 -3.91 -9.91
C MET A 111 5.76 -4.39 -8.87
N ARG A 112 6.84 -5.06 -9.27
CA ARG A 112 7.91 -5.46 -8.34
C ARG A 112 8.56 -4.24 -7.67
N LEU A 113 8.77 -3.15 -8.41
CA LEU A 113 9.30 -1.90 -7.84
C LEU A 113 8.30 -1.28 -6.85
N LEU A 114 7.00 -1.25 -7.16
CA LEU A 114 5.95 -0.76 -6.27
C LEU A 114 5.94 -1.52 -4.95
N PHE A 115 5.88 -2.85 -5.00
CA PHE A 115 5.85 -3.67 -3.79
C PHE A 115 7.16 -3.63 -3.02
N GLY A 116 8.31 -3.67 -3.70
CA GLY A 116 9.61 -3.48 -3.03
C GLY A 116 9.67 -2.15 -2.28
N TYR A 117 9.19 -1.06 -2.89
CA TYR A 117 9.11 0.24 -2.23
C TYR A 117 8.13 0.22 -1.04
N GLN A 118 6.94 -0.36 -1.18
CA GLN A 118 5.95 -0.45 -0.11
C GLN A 118 6.47 -1.24 1.10
N TRP A 119 7.16 -2.36 0.88
CA TRP A 119 7.70 -3.19 1.96
C TRP A 119 8.91 -2.61 2.68
N LEU A 120 9.71 -1.79 1.97
CA LEU A 120 10.93 -1.19 2.51
C LEU A 120 10.75 0.25 3.01
N PHE A 121 9.60 0.89 2.72
CA PHE A 121 9.29 2.21 3.24
C PHE A 121 8.73 2.10 4.67
N PRO A 122 9.07 3.05 5.58
CA PRO A 122 8.53 3.04 6.94
C PRO A 122 6.99 3.09 6.96
N GLY A 123 6.38 2.10 7.62
CA GLY A 123 4.93 1.96 7.73
C GLY A 123 4.49 0.50 7.63
N LYS A 124 3.19 0.26 7.81
CA LYS A 124 2.58 -1.07 7.67
C LYS A 124 1.94 -1.20 6.29
N GLN A 125 2.12 -2.35 5.66
CA GLN A 125 1.61 -2.61 4.31
C GLN A 125 0.12 -2.95 4.35
N LEU A 126 -0.63 -2.41 3.39
CA LEU A 126 -1.97 -2.86 3.05
C LEU A 126 -2.02 -3.10 1.55
N LEU A 127 -2.25 -4.33 1.15
CA LEU A 127 -2.41 -4.73 -0.24
C LEU A 127 -3.75 -5.44 -0.40
N PHE A 128 -4.58 -4.91 -1.30
CA PHE A 128 -5.88 -5.50 -1.60
C PHE A 128 -5.73 -6.72 -2.51
N MET A 129 -6.63 -7.70 -2.32
CA MET A 129 -6.63 -8.99 -3.01
C MET A 129 -6.51 -8.85 -4.54
N GLY A 130 -5.78 -9.76 -5.16
CA GLY A 130 -5.52 -9.78 -6.61
C GLY A 130 -4.34 -8.88 -7.04
N GLY A 131 -3.92 -7.94 -6.20
CA GLY A 131 -2.74 -7.12 -6.46
C GLY A 131 -1.46 -7.96 -6.50
N GLU A 132 -1.34 -8.94 -5.60
CA GLU A 132 -0.18 -9.83 -5.47
C GLU A 132 0.05 -10.72 -6.69
N ILE A 133 -1.00 -11.03 -7.43
CA ILE A 133 -0.91 -11.80 -8.68
C ILE A 133 -0.92 -10.90 -9.93
N GLY A 134 -1.01 -9.59 -9.77
CA GLY A 134 -1.08 -8.66 -10.89
C GLY A 134 -2.38 -8.80 -11.69
N GLN A 135 -3.52 -8.93 -11.02
CA GLN A 135 -4.84 -8.96 -11.64
C GLN A 135 -4.98 -7.83 -12.65
N ARG A 136 -5.40 -8.15 -13.89
CA ARG A 136 -5.47 -7.17 -14.99
C ARG A 136 -6.75 -6.36 -15.02
N THR A 137 -7.85 -6.95 -14.54
CA THR A 137 -9.15 -6.27 -14.41
C THR A 137 -9.22 -5.48 -13.12
N GLU A 138 -10.12 -4.52 -13.05
CA GLU A 138 -10.52 -3.92 -11.78
C GLU A 138 -11.16 -4.96 -10.88
N TRP A 139 -11.17 -4.68 -9.57
CA TRP A 139 -11.91 -5.52 -8.64
C TRP A 139 -13.41 -5.46 -8.94
N ASN A 140 -14.04 -6.62 -8.88
CA ASN A 140 -15.47 -6.79 -9.02
C ASN A 140 -15.94 -7.69 -7.86
N GLU A 141 -16.88 -7.21 -7.04
CA GLU A 141 -17.43 -7.92 -5.89
C GLU A 141 -18.20 -9.19 -6.26
N ASP A 142 -18.69 -9.26 -7.49
CA ASP A 142 -19.43 -10.40 -8.02
C ASP A 142 -18.54 -11.47 -8.68
N ALA A 143 -17.22 -11.27 -8.68
CA ALA A 143 -16.26 -12.16 -9.31
C ALA A 143 -15.19 -12.68 -8.34
N GLU A 144 -14.72 -13.88 -8.58
CA GLU A 144 -13.57 -14.44 -7.87
C GLU A 144 -12.26 -13.79 -8.30
N VAL A 145 -11.23 -13.88 -7.45
CA VAL A 145 -9.86 -13.55 -7.84
C VAL A 145 -9.44 -14.49 -8.97
N PRO A 146 -8.92 -13.99 -10.11
CA PRO A 146 -8.61 -14.80 -11.28
C PRO A 146 -7.32 -15.61 -11.08
N TRP A 147 -7.39 -16.66 -10.27
CA TRP A 147 -6.24 -17.51 -9.93
C TRP A 147 -5.64 -18.24 -11.14
N GLU A 148 -6.40 -18.43 -12.22
CA GLU A 148 -5.95 -18.98 -13.50
C GLU A 148 -4.79 -18.20 -14.12
N LEU A 149 -4.65 -16.92 -13.80
CA LEU A 149 -3.52 -16.09 -14.26
C LEU A 149 -2.16 -16.66 -13.86
N LEU A 150 -2.08 -17.40 -12.75
CA LEU A 150 -0.84 -18.02 -12.28
C LEU A 150 -0.38 -19.16 -13.19
N GLU A 151 -1.31 -19.82 -13.89
CA GLU A 151 -1.05 -20.91 -14.83
C GLU A 151 -0.86 -20.42 -16.27
N GLU A 152 -1.53 -19.32 -16.62
CA GLU A 152 -1.49 -18.75 -17.98
C GLU A 152 -0.17 -18.06 -18.32
N ASN A 153 0.46 -17.44 -17.35
CA ASN A 153 1.69 -16.67 -17.60
C ASN A 153 2.59 -16.65 -16.35
N GLU A 154 3.80 -17.16 -16.50
CA GLU A 154 4.83 -17.21 -15.45
C GLU A 154 5.11 -15.85 -14.77
N ALA A 155 4.86 -14.73 -15.46
CA ALA A 155 5.06 -13.41 -14.88
C ALA A 155 4.13 -13.13 -13.69
N HIS A 156 2.91 -13.68 -13.69
CA HIS A 156 1.96 -13.58 -12.58
C HIS A 156 2.44 -14.42 -11.38
N ALA A 157 2.86 -15.66 -11.61
CA ALA A 157 3.43 -16.51 -10.57
C ALA A 157 4.72 -15.93 -9.98
N SER A 158 5.58 -15.35 -10.82
CA SER A 158 6.80 -14.66 -10.38
C SER A 158 6.51 -13.43 -9.55
N LEU A 159 5.44 -12.69 -9.85
CA LEU A 159 5.02 -11.55 -9.04
C LEU A 159 4.50 -11.99 -7.67
N GLN A 160 3.70 -13.04 -7.62
CA GLN A 160 3.24 -13.63 -6.35
C GLN A 160 4.42 -14.11 -5.50
N GLN A 161 5.39 -14.80 -6.12
CA GLN A 161 6.60 -15.23 -5.42
C GLN A 161 7.39 -14.03 -4.88
N TRP A 162 7.50 -12.94 -5.63
CA TRP A 162 8.13 -11.70 -5.16
C TRP A 162 7.46 -11.15 -3.90
N VAL A 163 6.12 -11.13 -3.84
CA VAL A 163 5.39 -10.71 -2.64
C VAL A 163 5.64 -11.66 -1.47
N ALA A 164 5.71 -12.97 -1.72
CA ALA A 164 6.04 -13.96 -0.70
C ALA A 164 7.46 -13.73 -0.15
N ASP A 165 8.44 -13.47 -1.01
CA ASP A 165 9.83 -13.19 -0.61
C ASP A 165 9.93 -11.89 0.21
N LEU A 166 9.21 -10.84 -0.19
CA LEU A 166 9.11 -9.60 0.58
C LEU A 166 8.50 -9.84 1.96
N ASN A 167 7.47 -10.67 2.07
CA ASN A 167 6.86 -11.04 3.36
C ASN A 167 7.85 -11.81 4.26
N HIS A 168 8.65 -12.72 3.69
CA HIS A 168 9.68 -13.43 4.42
C HIS A 168 10.77 -12.50 4.93
N LEU A 169 11.24 -11.59 4.07
CA LEU A 169 12.21 -10.56 4.43
C LEU A 169 11.66 -9.68 5.57
N TYR A 170 10.45 -9.15 5.40
CA TYR A 170 9.82 -8.27 6.38
C TYR A 170 9.69 -8.92 7.76
N ARG A 171 9.29 -10.19 7.81
CA ARG A 171 9.17 -10.94 9.07
C ARG A 171 10.50 -11.31 9.70
N GLY A 172 11.55 -11.47 8.89
CA GLY A 172 12.88 -11.85 9.33
C GLY A 172 13.76 -10.68 9.80
N GLU A 173 13.42 -9.46 9.37
CA GLU A 173 14.26 -8.27 9.60
C GLU A 173 13.56 -7.28 10.55
N PRO A 174 13.92 -7.28 11.86
CA PRO A 174 13.29 -6.39 12.84
C PRO A 174 13.39 -4.89 12.51
N ALA A 175 14.34 -4.50 11.67
CA ALA A 175 14.48 -3.12 11.23
C ALA A 175 13.34 -2.63 10.31
N LEU A 176 12.49 -3.54 9.81
CA LEU A 176 11.39 -3.22 8.88
C LEU A 176 10.02 -3.10 9.56
N TRP A 177 9.93 -3.49 10.86
CA TRP A 177 8.63 -3.48 11.58
C TRP A 177 8.73 -3.08 13.04
#